data_8a3158d2bb3c423d7f20e89be2bc83cb
#
_entry.id   8a3158d2bb3c423d7f20e89be2bc83cb
#
_cell.length_a   1.000
_cell.length_b   1.000
_cell.length_c   1.000
_cell.angle_alpha   90.00
_cell.angle_beta   90.00
_cell.angle_gamma   90.00
#
_symmetry.space_group_name_H-M   'P 1'
#
loop_
_entity.id
_entity.type
_entity.pdbx_description
1 polymer ?
#
loop_
_entity_poly.entity_id
_entity_poly.type
_entity_poly.pdbx_seq_one_letter_code
_entity_poly.pdbx_strand_id
1 'polypeptide(L)'
;MTKSTMVRDLAADQTITGYFLVHEKEVRNTSSGKPYLRMELGDSSGTVEARMWDQFEAAKDVHRDDFVKVSARVEIYRNKPQLSLLQFRMAKPEEINLADFLPHTAYDVEVLFKEVLGHAEGMKNPWLKKLVLQVLSDPQIVGRYKRAPAAKVMHHAYLGGLLEHVAGLCGLAKQIATHYPELDVDLLLTAAMLHDVGKLDELCYERAVSYTTEGQLLGHIVIELETVSRAMDEIEGFPANLKTVVQHILISHHGQYEFGSPKLPMIREALVFHYLDDMDSKLAAVRAALASDSGEPEWSAYSGALGRKFLRLEEFLKEKEPPKETK
;
A
#
# COMPACT_ATOMS: atom_id res chain seq x y z
N MET A 1 -0.25 -17.53 -13.52
CA MET A 1 -0.57 -17.26 -14.95
C MET A 1 -0.55 -15.75 -15.13
N THR A 2 0.15 -15.24 -16.11
CA THR A 2 0.17 -13.80 -16.42
C THR A 2 -1.19 -13.39 -16.98
N LYS A 3 -1.75 -12.28 -16.51
CA LYS A 3 -2.97 -11.67 -17.05
C LYS A 3 -2.77 -11.40 -18.55
N SER A 4 -3.68 -11.86 -19.40
CA SER A 4 -3.51 -11.79 -20.86
C SER A 4 -3.81 -10.43 -21.46
N THR A 5 -4.51 -9.51 -20.74
CA THR A 5 -4.91 -8.20 -21.27
C THR A 5 -5.02 -7.20 -20.12
N MET A 6 -4.26 -6.10 -20.17
CA MET A 6 -4.33 -5.00 -19.21
C MET A 6 -5.23 -3.89 -19.73
N VAL A 7 -5.79 -3.07 -18.83
CA VAL A 7 -6.66 -1.93 -19.23
C VAL A 7 -5.92 -0.96 -20.15
N ARG A 8 -4.65 -0.67 -19.89
CA ARG A 8 -3.84 0.23 -20.72
C ARG A 8 -3.59 -0.27 -22.15
N ASP A 9 -3.74 -1.59 -22.40
CA ASP A 9 -3.46 -2.23 -23.68
C ASP A 9 -4.75 -2.42 -24.53
N LEU A 10 -5.89 -1.91 -24.03
CA LEU A 10 -7.16 -2.02 -24.74
C LEU A 10 -7.17 -1.15 -26.01
N ALA A 11 -7.36 -1.78 -27.16
CA ALA A 11 -7.49 -1.10 -28.45
C ALA A 11 -8.86 -1.31 -29.07
N ALA A 12 -9.31 -0.34 -29.88
CA ALA A 12 -10.61 -0.38 -30.55
C ALA A 12 -10.81 -1.68 -31.34
N ASP A 13 -12.03 -2.14 -31.39
CA ASP A 13 -12.49 -3.31 -32.18
C ASP A 13 -11.90 -4.67 -31.77
N GLN A 14 -11.11 -4.73 -30.70
CA GLN A 14 -10.61 -5.99 -30.15
C GLN A 14 -11.75 -6.76 -29.46
N THR A 15 -11.73 -8.09 -29.58
CA THR A 15 -12.47 -8.99 -28.68
C THR A 15 -11.47 -9.55 -27.69
N ILE A 16 -11.73 -9.33 -26.41
CA ILE A 16 -10.87 -9.73 -25.32
C ILE A 16 -11.53 -10.76 -24.41
N THR A 17 -10.70 -11.58 -23.77
CA THR A 17 -11.08 -12.37 -22.59
C THR A 17 -10.05 -12.07 -21.52
N GLY A 18 -10.50 -11.53 -20.39
CA GLY A 18 -9.60 -11.09 -19.31
C GLY A 18 -10.23 -11.14 -17.94
N TYR A 19 -9.40 -10.94 -16.94
CA TYR A 19 -9.82 -10.85 -15.54
C TYR A 19 -9.75 -9.39 -15.11
N PHE A 20 -10.74 -8.94 -14.31
CA PHE A 20 -10.82 -7.57 -13.84
C PHE A 20 -11.38 -7.52 -12.42
N LEU A 21 -10.96 -6.51 -11.66
CA LEU A 21 -11.53 -6.15 -10.36
C LEU A 21 -12.76 -5.26 -10.60
N VAL A 22 -13.84 -5.52 -9.89
CA VAL A 22 -15.07 -4.70 -9.94
C VAL A 22 -14.95 -3.55 -8.96
N HIS A 23 -14.80 -2.31 -9.46
CA HIS A 23 -14.78 -1.11 -8.63
C HIS A 23 -16.20 -0.59 -8.35
N GLU A 24 -17.07 -0.70 -9.34
CA GLU A 24 -18.45 -0.24 -9.25
C GLU A 24 -19.38 -1.13 -10.08
N LYS A 25 -20.61 -1.31 -9.60
CA LYS A 25 -21.67 -2.03 -10.33
C LYS A 25 -23.01 -1.36 -10.07
N GLU A 26 -23.74 -1.08 -11.14
CA GLU A 26 -25.08 -0.51 -11.07
C GLU A 26 -25.93 -0.96 -12.27
N VAL A 27 -27.24 -1.03 -12.06
CA VAL A 27 -28.21 -1.20 -13.15
C VAL A 27 -28.79 0.17 -13.46
N ARG A 28 -28.65 0.59 -14.72
CA ARG A 28 -29.16 1.87 -15.24
C ARG A 28 -30.20 1.65 -16.32
N ASN A 29 -30.99 2.66 -16.59
CA ASN A 29 -31.94 2.65 -17.72
C ASN A 29 -31.42 3.53 -18.86
N THR A 30 -31.62 3.06 -20.08
CA THR A 30 -31.43 3.88 -21.29
C THR A 30 -32.48 5.00 -21.36
N SER A 31 -32.32 5.96 -22.27
CA SER A 31 -33.33 6.99 -22.56
C SER A 31 -34.68 6.42 -22.99
N SER A 32 -34.70 5.20 -23.53
CA SER A 32 -35.93 4.45 -23.90
C SER A 32 -36.47 3.59 -22.74
N GLY A 33 -35.89 3.66 -21.53
CA GLY A 33 -36.35 2.92 -20.35
C GLY A 33 -35.87 1.45 -20.28
N LYS A 34 -35.07 0.95 -21.23
CA LYS A 34 -34.53 -0.41 -21.18
C LYS A 34 -33.40 -0.50 -20.15
N PRO A 35 -33.43 -1.43 -19.18
CA PRO A 35 -32.34 -1.58 -18.21
C PRO A 35 -31.11 -2.16 -18.88
N TYR A 36 -29.92 -1.74 -18.36
CA TYR A 36 -28.61 -2.31 -18.72
C TYR A 36 -27.69 -2.31 -17.50
N LEU A 37 -26.73 -3.22 -17.49
CA LEU A 37 -25.69 -3.28 -16.47
C LEU A 37 -24.55 -2.36 -16.85
N ARG A 38 -24.15 -1.49 -15.92
CA ARG A 38 -22.88 -0.74 -15.96
C ARG A 38 -21.96 -1.26 -14.88
N MET A 39 -20.72 -1.51 -15.24
CA MET A 39 -19.63 -1.81 -14.30
C MET A 39 -18.45 -0.88 -14.55
N GLU A 40 -17.73 -0.54 -13.52
CA GLU A 40 -16.36 -0.03 -13.62
C GLU A 40 -15.43 -1.18 -13.25
N LEU A 41 -14.65 -1.62 -14.22
CA LEU A 41 -13.71 -2.73 -14.12
C LEU A 41 -12.29 -2.19 -14.14
N GLY A 42 -11.39 -2.81 -13.38
CA GLY A 42 -10.01 -2.32 -13.31
C GLY A 42 -8.96 -3.40 -13.12
N ASP A 43 -7.73 -2.95 -13.27
CA ASP A 43 -6.51 -3.66 -12.93
C ASP A 43 -5.42 -2.67 -12.48
N SER A 44 -4.21 -3.15 -12.22
CA SER A 44 -3.09 -2.29 -11.78
C SER A 44 -2.68 -1.20 -12.80
N SER A 45 -3.18 -1.26 -14.04
CA SER A 45 -2.87 -0.28 -15.09
C SER A 45 -3.93 0.80 -15.29
N GLY A 46 -5.13 0.65 -14.68
CA GLY A 46 -6.21 1.60 -14.77
C GLY A 46 -7.60 0.99 -14.66
N THR A 47 -8.62 1.80 -14.97
CA THR A 47 -10.03 1.41 -14.98
C THR A 47 -10.66 1.59 -16.34
N VAL A 48 -11.72 0.81 -16.62
CA VAL A 48 -12.49 0.86 -17.87
C VAL A 48 -13.97 0.67 -17.56
N GLU A 49 -14.83 1.47 -18.19
CA GLU A 49 -16.27 1.26 -18.13
C GLU A 49 -16.67 0.06 -18.96
N ALA A 50 -17.53 -0.79 -18.40
CA ALA A 50 -18.07 -1.97 -19.05
C ALA A 50 -19.60 -1.93 -19.01
N ARG A 51 -20.24 -2.30 -20.12
CA ARG A 51 -21.71 -2.34 -20.26
C ARG A 51 -22.17 -3.69 -20.77
N MET A 52 -23.30 -4.15 -20.22
CA MET A 52 -24.01 -5.34 -20.73
C MET A 52 -25.49 -4.99 -20.93
N TRP A 53 -25.97 -5.22 -22.14
CA TRP A 53 -27.27 -4.76 -22.55
C TRP A 53 -28.41 -5.80 -22.33
N ASP A 54 -28.03 -7.05 -22.22
CA ASP A 54 -28.97 -8.17 -22.06
C ASP A 54 -28.34 -9.25 -21.16
N GLN A 55 -29.15 -10.13 -20.57
CA GLN A 55 -28.75 -11.35 -19.84
C GLN A 55 -27.78 -11.10 -18.67
N PHE A 56 -27.99 -10.00 -17.93
CA PHE A 56 -27.09 -9.61 -16.81
C PHE A 56 -27.58 -10.07 -15.43
N GLU A 57 -28.51 -11.04 -15.36
CA GLU A 57 -28.98 -11.60 -14.07
C GLU A 57 -27.86 -12.22 -13.24
N ALA A 58 -26.84 -12.77 -13.88
CA ALA A 58 -25.64 -13.27 -13.20
C ALA A 58 -24.86 -12.17 -12.42
N ALA A 59 -25.13 -10.88 -12.72
CA ALA A 59 -24.54 -9.79 -11.96
C ALA A 59 -25.12 -9.64 -10.55
N LYS A 60 -26.23 -10.29 -10.19
CA LYS A 60 -26.82 -10.18 -8.85
C LYS A 60 -25.83 -10.58 -7.76
N ASP A 61 -25.05 -11.62 -8.01
CA ASP A 61 -24.09 -12.19 -7.06
C ASP A 61 -22.69 -11.56 -7.15
N VAL A 62 -22.48 -10.60 -8.06
CA VAL A 62 -21.23 -9.86 -8.19
C VAL A 62 -21.32 -8.58 -7.35
N HIS A 63 -20.33 -8.32 -6.53
CA HIS A 63 -20.23 -7.16 -5.67
C HIS A 63 -18.98 -6.35 -5.98
N ARG A 64 -18.89 -5.16 -5.41
CA ARG A 64 -17.66 -4.38 -5.39
C ARG A 64 -16.53 -5.22 -4.78
N ASP A 65 -15.34 -5.05 -5.33
CA ASP A 65 -14.10 -5.75 -4.94
C ASP A 65 -14.10 -7.26 -5.29
N ASP A 66 -15.08 -7.75 -6.06
CA ASP A 66 -15.03 -9.08 -6.64
C ASP A 66 -14.18 -9.11 -7.92
N PHE A 67 -13.53 -10.25 -8.17
CA PHE A 67 -12.85 -10.50 -9.44
C PHE A 67 -13.76 -11.21 -10.42
N VAL A 68 -13.83 -10.69 -11.64
CA VAL A 68 -14.63 -11.27 -12.72
C VAL A 68 -13.76 -11.63 -13.90
N LYS A 69 -14.07 -12.76 -14.54
CA LYS A 69 -13.61 -13.09 -15.89
C LYS A 69 -14.64 -12.60 -16.87
N VAL A 70 -14.23 -11.77 -17.81
CA VAL A 70 -15.12 -11.21 -18.84
C VAL A 70 -14.68 -11.59 -20.24
N SER A 71 -15.64 -11.77 -21.14
CA SER A 71 -15.46 -11.73 -22.59
C SER A 71 -16.18 -10.48 -23.10
N ALA A 72 -15.47 -9.61 -23.81
CA ALA A 72 -15.99 -8.32 -24.22
C ALA A 72 -15.40 -7.86 -25.56
N ARG A 73 -16.14 -7.01 -26.26
CA ARG A 73 -15.62 -6.20 -27.36
C ARG A 73 -15.20 -4.84 -26.86
N VAL A 74 -14.05 -4.34 -27.27
CA VAL A 74 -13.55 -3.00 -26.95
C VAL A 74 -14.13 -2.00 -27.96
N GLU A 75 -14.83 -1.00 -27.45
CA GLU A 75 -15.40 0.11 -28.22
C GLU A 75 -14.74 1.42 -27.78
N ILE A 76 -14.71 2.44 -28.62
CA ILE A 76 -14.28 3.79 -28.22
C ILE A 76 -15.50 4.67 -28.07
N TYR A 77 -15.72 5.16 -26.87
CA TYR A 77 -16.78 6.12 -26.58
C TYR A 77 -16.20 7.39 -25.97
N ARG A 78 -16.48 8.55 -26.61
CA ARG A 78 -15.93 9.86 -26.19
C ARG A 78 -14.40 9.83 -25.98
N ASN A 79 -13.67 9.24 -26.92
CA ASN A 79 -12.21 9.06 -26.89
C ASN A 79 -11.66 8.23 -25.72
N LYS A 80 -12.49 7.42 -25.09
CA LYS A 80 -12.06 6.47 -24.03
C LYS A 80 -12.47 5.05 -24.41
N PRO A 81 -11.67 4.03 -24.06
CA PRO A 81 -12.08 2.65 -24.22
C PRO A 81 -13.27 2.32 -23.32
N GLN A 82 -14.19 1.53 -23.83
CA GLN A 82 -15.34 0.97 -23.14
C GLN A 82 -15.51 -0.49 -23.53
N LEU A 83 -15.88 -1.34 -22.60
CA LEU A 83 -16.13 -2.76 -22.85
C LEU A 83 -17.63 -3.02 -23.08
N SER A 84 -17.97 -3.55 -24.23
CA SER A 84 -19.27 -4.15 -24.49
C SER A 84 -19.21 -5.62 -24.08
N LEU A 85 -19.76 -5.95 -22.90
CA LEU A 85 -19.69 -7.30 -22.32
C LEU A 85 -20.55 -8.28 -23.10
N LEU A 86 -19.94 -9.38 -23.51
CA LEU A 86 -20.62 -10.54 -24.12
C LEU A 86 -20.98 -11.58 -23.06
N GLN A 87 -20.05 -11.86 -22.16
CA GLN A 87 -20.19 -12.80 -21.06
C GLN A 87 -19.31 -12.39 -19.88
N PHE A 88 -19.73 -12.75 -18.68
CA PHE A 88 -18.87 -12.67 -17.49
C PHE A 88 -19.24 -13.77 -16.49
N ARG A 89 -18.33 -14.06 -15.59
CA ARG A 89 -18.51 -14.90 -14.40
C ARG A 89 -17.57 -14.46 -13.28
N MET A 90 -17.86 -14.88 -12.07
CA MET A 90 -16.89 -14.79 -10.97
C MET A 90 -15.60 -15.53 -11.35
N ALA A 91 -14.46 -14.90 -11.07
CA ALA A 91 -13.17 -15.56 -11.19
C ALA A 91 -12.95 -16.48 -9.98
N LYS A 92 -12.23 -17.58 -10.19
CA LYS A 92 -11.82 -18.45 -9.10
C LYS A 92 -10.53 -17.91 -8.46
N PRO A 93 -10.29 -18.11 -7.14
CA PRO A 93 -9.09 -17.62 -6.47
C PRO A 93 -7.78 -18.03 -7.14
N GLU A 94 -7.70 -19.26 -7.65
CA GLU A 94 -6.53 -19.80 -8.34
C GLU A 94 -6.26 -19.17 -9.72
N GLU A 95 -7.23 -18.44 -10.27
CA GLU A 95 -7.10 -17.75 -11.56
C GLU A 95 -6.53 -16.33 -11.38
N ILE A 96 -6.42 -15.82 -10.14
CA ILE A 96 -6.09 -14.43 -9.82
C ILE A 96 -4.67 -14.33 -9.27
N ASN A 97 -3.87 -13.47 -9.89
CA ASN A 97 -2.65 -12.95 -9.29
C ASN A 97 -2.92 -11.50 -8.85
N LEU A 98 -2.90 -11.23 -7.55
CA LEU A 98 -3.26 -9.91 -7.01
C LEU A 98 -2.39 -8.77 -7.55
N ALA A 99 -1.12 -9.03 -7.88
CA ALA A 99 -0.22 -8.04 -8.46
C ALA A 99 -0.69 -7.50 -9.83
N ASP A 100 -1.56 -8.25 -10.54
CA ASP A 100 -2.14 -7.79 -11.80
C ASP A 100 -3.27 -6.76 -11.59
N PHE A 101 -3.81 -6.63 -10.36
CA PHE A 101 -5.01 -5.82 -10.07
C PHE A 101 -4.75 -4.70 -9.07
N LEU A 102 -3.87 -4.92 -8.11
CA LEU A 102 -3.53 -3.95 -7.09
C LEU A 102 -2.16 -3.33 -7.39
N PRO A 103 -1.97 -2.04 -7.12
CA PRO A 103 -0.65 -1.47 -7.14
C PRO A 103 0.31 -2.29 -6.27
N HIS A 104 1.56 -2.42 -6.69
CA HIS A 104 2.58 -3.16 -5.96
C HIS A 104 3.93 -2.45 -6.06
N THR A 105 4.83 -2.76 -5.13
CA THR A 105 6.19 -2.22 -5.14
C THR A 105 6.90 -2.57 -6.46
N ALA A 106 7.72 -1.63 -6.94
CA ALA A 106 8.58 -1.85 -8.10
C ALA A 106 9.85 -2.68 -7.77
N TYR A 107 10.13 -2.88 -6.50
CA TYR A 107 11.31 -3.62 -6.02
C TYR A 107 11.03 -5.11 -5.92
N ASP A 108 12.09 -5.91 -6.02
CA ASP A 108 12.01 -7.34 -5.73
C ASP A 108 11.87 -7.56 -4.21
N VAL A 109 10.74 -8.12 -3.82
CA VAL A 109 10.34 -8.32 -2.42
C VAL A 109 11.32 -9.26 -1.68
N GLU A 110 11.88 -10.26 -2.37
CA GLU A 110 12.85 -11.18 -1.75
C GLU A 110 14.20 -10.48 -1.51
N VAL A 111 14.60 -9.58 -2.40
CA VAL A 111 15.81 -8.76 -2.23
C VAL A 111 15.62 -7.80 -1.06
N LEU A 112 14.49 -7.07 -0.99
CA LEU A 112 14.19 -6.19 0.14
C LEU A 112 14.15 -6.95 1.48
N PHE A 113 13.51 -8.10 1.50
CA PHE A 113 13.41 -8.89 2.73
C PHE A 113 14.78 -9.40 3.19
N LYS A 114 15.62 -9.82 2.26
CA LYS A 114 17.00 -10.21 2.55
C LYS A 114 17.82 -9.06 3.10
N GLU A 115 17.61 -7.85 2.60
CA GLU A 115 18.25 -6.62 3.12
C GLU A 115 17.82 -6.37 4.57
N VAL A 116 16.51 -6.40 4.85
CA VAL A 116 15.96 -6.24 6.21
C VAL A 116 16.52 -7.29 7.17
N LEU A 117 16.56 -8.58 6.76
CA LEU A 117 17.18 -9.64 7.58
C LEU A 117 18.68 -9.39 7.80
N GLY A 118 19.40 -8.90 6.79
CA GLY A 118 20.81 -8.53 6.93
C GLY A 118 21.06 -7.45 7.98
N HIS A 119 20.13 -6.48 8.11
CA HIS A 119 20.17 -5.51 9.19
C HIS A 119 19.93 -6.16 10.55
N ALA A 120 18.95 -7.07 10.67
CA ALA A 120 18.67 -7.80 11.91
C ALA A 120 19.86 -8.67 12.33
N GLU A 121 20.47 -9.39 11.40
CA GLU A 121 21.65 -10.22 11.64
C GLU A 121 22.87 -9.41 12.08
N GLY A 122 22.98 -8.18 11.64
CA GLY A 122 24.06 -7.24 12.01
C GLY A 122 23.91 -6.59 13.38
N MET A 123 22.77 -6.75 14.08
CA MET A 123 22.53 -6.17 15.40
C MET A 123 23.48 -6.75 16.45
N LYS A 124 23.94 -5.88 17.36
CA LYS A 124 24.88 -6.24 18.44
C LYS A 124 24.16 -6.69 19.72
N ASN A 125 23.00 -6.10 20.03
CA ASN A 125 22.21 -6.50 21.18
C ASN A 125 21.57 -7.89 20.93
N PRO A 126 21.96 -8.91 21.68
CA PRO A 126 21.51 -10.29 21.40
C PRO A 126 20.01 -10.49 21.64
N TRP A 127 19.40 -9.75 22.55
CA TRP A 127 17.98 -9.81 22.85
C TRP A 127 17.12 -9.21 21.77
N LEU A 128 17.48 -8.01 21.30
CA LEU A 128 16.78 -7.33 20.21
C LEU A 128 16.93 -8.10 18.91
N LYS A 129 18.14 -8.58 18.59
CA LYS A 129 18.40 -9.45 17.45
C LYS A 129 17.53 -10.70 17.47
N LYS A 130 17.48 -11.40 18.63
CA LYS A 130 16.66 -12.61 18.76
C LYS A 130 15.18 -12.30 18.58
N LEU A 131 14.68 -11.22 19.18
CA LEU A 131 13.29 -10.77 19.04
C LEU A 131 12.91 -10.54 17.57
N VAL A 132 13.68 -9.71 16.88
CA VAL A 132 13.39 -9.35 15.47
C VAL A 132 13.44 -10.60 14.58
N LEU A 133 14.48 -11.42 14.70
CA LEU A 133 14.60 -12.64 13.90
C LEU A 133 13.48 -13.65 14.21
N GLN A 134 13.04 -13.78 15.46
CA GLN A 134 11.91 -14.63 15.83
C GLN A 134 10.62 -14.17 15.15
N VAL A 135 10.30 -12.89 15.21
CA VAL A 135 9.08 -12.33 14.58
C VAL A 135 9.14 -12.46 13.06
N LEU A 136 10.27 -12.06 12.44
CA LEU A 136 10.41 -12.06 10.97
C LEU A 136 10.62 -13.46 10.36
N SER A 137 10.87 -14.51 11.17
CA SER A 137 10.92 -15.90 10.70
C SER A 137 9.66 -16.70 11.02
N ASP A 138 8.69 -16.12 11.70
CA ASP A 138 7.41 -16.78 11.96
C ASP A 138 6.66 -17.04 10.62
N PRO A 139 6.34 -18.32 10.32
CA PRO A 139 5.62 -18.68 9.09
C PRO A 139 4.26 -17.97 8.94
N GLN A 140 3.62 -17.57 10.03
CA GLN A 140 2.35 -16.84 10.00
C GLN A 140 2.55 -15.35 9.68
N ILE A 141 3.73 -14.80 9.93
CA ILE A 141 4.07 -13.40 9.72
C ILE A 141 4.77 -13.18 8.38
N VAL A 142 5.83 -13.92 8.09
CA VAL A 142 6.77 -13.63 6.99
C VAL A 142 6.10 -13.46 5.63
N GLY A 143 5.16 -14.33 5.28
CA GLY A 143 4.46 -14.26 3.99
C GLY A 143 3.58 -13.01 3.86
N ARG A 144 2.89 -12.63 4.94
CA ARG A 144 2.05 -11.44 5.01
C ARG A 144 2.91 -10.17 5.04
N TYR A 145 3.96 -10.15 5.82
CA TYR A 145 4.91 -9.04 5.95
C TYR A 145 5.52 -8.61 4.60
N LYS A 146 5.86 -9.59 3.77
CA LYS A 146 6.36 -9.36 2.41
C LYS A 146 5.31 -8.78 1.46
N ARG A 147 4.02 -9.00 1.72
CA ARG A 147 2.92 -8.65 0.80
C ARG A 147 2.10 -7.46 1.27
N ALA A 148 2.09 -7.15 2.56
CA ALA A 148 1.23 -6.15 3.13
C ALA A 148 1.49 -4.74 2.55
N PRO A 149 0.43 -3.93 2.36
CA PRO A 149 0.57 -2.49 2.20
C PRO A 149 0.92 -1.85 3.54
N ALA A 150 1.59 -0.69 3.52
CA ALA A 150 1.87 0.08 4.74
C ALA A 150 0.67 0.92 5.21
N ALA A 151 -0.26 1.22 4.33
CA ALA A 151 -1.47 1.99 4.66
C ALA A 151 -2.61 1.68 3.69
N LYS A 152 -3.83 2.08 4.06
CA LYS A 152 -5.00 1.98 3.16
C LYS A 152 -4.94 2.97 1.99
N VAL A 153 -4.46 4.18 2.19
CA VAL A 153 -4.58 5.28 1.21
C VAL A 153 -3.34 6.16 1.09
N MET A 154 -2.60 6.43 2.17
CA MET A 154 -1.66 7.56 2.19
C MET A 154 -0.28 7.25 1.62
N HIS A 155 0.48 6.39 2.26
CA HIS A 155 1.87 6.10 1.92
C HIS A 155 2.05 4.60 1.73
N HIS A 156 2.84 4.20 0.74
CA HIS A 156 3.09 2.79 0.43
C HIS A 156 1.80 1.93 0.43
N ALA A 157 0.67 2.51 -0.04
CA ALA A 157 -0.66 1.87 -0.07
C ALA A 157 -0.77 0.89 -1.25
N TYR A 158 0.19 -0.02 -1.35
CA TYR A 158 0.32 -1.03 -2.40
C TYR A 158 0.97 -2.30 -1.85
N LEU A 159 0.81 -3.41 -2.56
CA LEU A 159 1.37 -4.70 -2.14
C LEU A 159 2.90 -4.63 -2.03
N GLY A 160 3.44 -5.13 -0.93
CA GLY A 160 4.87 -5.03 -0.60
C GLY A 160 5.30 -3.66 -0.07
N GLY A 161 4.37 -2.70 0.06
CA GLY A 161 4.65 -1.35 0.53
C GLY A 161 5.15 -1.30 1.97
N LEU A 162 4.66 -2.17 2.85
CA LEU A 162 5.16 -2.28 4.22
C LEU A 162 6.64 -2.66 4.25
N LEU A 163 7.04 -3.65 3.48
CA LEU A 163 8.44 -4.08 3.44
C LEU A 163 9.35 -3.02 2.82
N GLU A 164 8.90 -2.32 1.78
CA GLU A 164 9.63 -1.20 1.17
C GLU A 164 9.85 -0.07 2.17
N HIS A 165 8.81 0.31 2.92
CA HIS A 165 8.88 1.29 4.01
C HIS A 165 9.89 0.88 5.09
N VAL A 166 9.78 -0.34 5.59
CA VAL A 166 10.70 -0.90 6.60
C VAL A 166 12.15 -0.91 6.12
N ALA A 167 12.43 -1.33 4.89
CA ALA A 167 13.77 -1.32 4.33
C ALA A 167 14.35 0.11 4.27
N GLY A 168 13.53 1.07 3.84
CA GLY A 168 13.87 2.49 3.86
C GLY A 168 14.21 3.00 5.26
N LEU A 169 13.36 2.70 6.25
CA LEU A 169 13.58 3.08 7.64
C LEU A 169 14.84 2.44 8.25
N CYS A 170 15.13 1.18 7.94
CA CYS A 170 16.38 0.54 8.39
C CYS A 170 17.63 1.25 7.85
N GLY A 171 17.60 1.66 6.57
CA GLY A 171 18.67 2.46 5.96
C GLY A 171 18.84 3.80 6.64
N LEU A 172 17.75 4.55 6.87
CA LEU A 172 17.74 5.84 7.56
C LEU A 172 18.19 5.71 9.01
N ALA A 173 17.75 4.70 9.76
CA ALA A 173 18.16 4.44 11.14
C ALA A 173 19.68 4.28 11.27
N LYS A 174 20.32 3.56 10.35
CA LYS A 174 21.78 3.41 10.32
C LYS A 174 22.50 4.72 10.00
N GLN A 175 21.98 5.49 9.05
CA GLN A 175 22.60 6.78 8.67
C GLN A 175 22.51 7.79 9.82
N ILE A 176 21.34 7.91 10.46
CA ILE A 176 21.15 8.85 11.55
C ILE A 176 22.00 8.46 12.78
N ALA A 177 22.11 7.18 13.12
CA ALA A 177 22.96 6.69 14.20
C ALA A 177 24.46 6.88 13.93
N THR A 178 24.87 6.96 12.66
CA THR A 178 26.24 7.32 12.29
C THR A 178 26.51 8.81 12.59
N HIS A 179 25.50 9.66 12.42
CA HIS A 179 25.62 11.10 12.68
C HIS A 179 25.47 11.44 14.18
N TYR A 180 24.62 10.70 14.90
CA TYR A 180 24.35 10.84 16.33
C TYR A 180 24.78 9.58 17.08
N PRO A 181 26.06 9.45 17.47
CA PRO A 181 26.62 8.22 18.05
C PRO A 181 26.06 7.86 19.44
N GLU A 182 25.33 8.78 20.07
CA GLU A 182 24.62 8.55 21.33
C GLU A 182 23.30 7.76 21.16
N LEU A 183 22.85 7.51 19.92
CA LEU A 183 21.66 6.72 19.63
C LEU A 183 21.99 5.22 19.59
N ASP A 184 21.13 4.42 20.20
CA ASP A 184 21.19 2.98 20.06
C ASP A 184 20.57 2.54 18.72
N VAL A 185 21.44 2.19 17.78
CA VAL A 185 21.03 1.77 16.43
C VAL A 185 20.19 0.47 16.46
N ASP A 186 20.43 -0.44 17.42
CA ASP A 186 19.69 -1.68 17.50
C ASP A 186 18.24 -1.44 17.97
N LEU A 187 18.00 -0.45 18.84
CA LEU A 187 16.67 0.00 19.19
C LEU A 187 15.95 0.64 17.99
N LEU A 188 16.64 1.50 17.22
CA LEU A 188 16.07 2.09 16.01
C LEU A 188 15.74 1.05 14.94
N LEU A 189 16.61 0.05 14.73
CA LEU A 189 16.35 -1.06 13.81
C LEU A 189 15.19 -1.94 14.29
N THR A 190 15.10 -2.20 15.60
CA THR A 190 13.97 -2.94 16.19
C THR A 190 12.66 -2.19 15.95
N ALA A 191 12.64 -0.88 16.17
CA ALA A 191 11.50 -0.02 15.88
C ALA A 191 11.13 -0.10 14.39
N ALA A 192 12.08 0.09 13.48
CA ALA A 192 11.86 0.05 12.04
C ALA A 192 11.22 -1.26 11.57
N MET A 193 11.67 -2.40 12.12
CA MET A 193 11.20 -3.71 11.68
C MET A 193 9.88 -4.15 12.32
N LEU A 194 9.50 -3.61 13.48
CA LEU A 194 8.38 -4.13 14.26
C LEU A 194 7.22 -3.14 14.49
N HIS A 195 7.40 -1.81 14.30
CA HIS A 195 6.38 -0.79 14.63
C HIS A 195 5.05 -0.96 13.88
N ASP A 196 5.09 -1.57 12.73
CA ASP A 196 3.93 -1.72 11.85
C ASP A 196 3.53 -3.20 11.64
N VAL A 197 4.07 -4.13 12.42
CA VAL A 197 3.71 -5.56 12.28
C VAL A 197 2.22 -5.81 12.58
N GLY A 198 1.59 -4.96 13.37
CA GLY A 198 0.15 -4.99 13.64
C GLY A 198 -0.73 -4.72 12.41
N LYS A 199 -0.20 -4.04 11.39
CA LYS A 199 -0.91 -3.80 10.12
C LYS A 199 -1.23 -5.09 9.35
N LEU A 200 -0.55 -6.18 9.65
CA LEU A 200 -0.84 -7.49 9.08
C LEU A 200 -2.24 -7.99 9.45
N ASP A 201 -2.72 -7.64 10.65
CA ASP A 201 -4.03 -8.02 11.16
C ASP A 201 -5.02 -6.83 11.12
N GLU A 202 -4.51 -5.58 11.11
CA GLU A 202 -5.32 -4.39 10.92
C GLU A 202 -5.92 -4.32 9.51
N LEU A 203 -5.15 -4.70 8.47
CA LEU A 203 -5.53 -4.53 7.08
C LEU A 203 -5.86 -5.86 6.40
N CYS A 204 -6.91 -5.85 5.59
CA CYS A 204 -7.24 -6.88 4.63
C CYS A 204 -6.91 -6.36 3.23
N TYR A 205 -6.17 -7.13 2.43
CA TYR A 205 -5.73 -6.75 1.08
C TYR A 205 -5.84 -7.90 0.06
N GLU A 206 -6.79 -8.80 0.30
CA GLU A 206 -7.06 -9.92 -0.61
C GLU A 206 -7.79 -9.50 -1.89
N ARG A 207 -8.51 -8.38 -1.85
CA ARG A 207 -9.29 -7.84 -2.99
C ARG A 207 -9.05 -6.36 -3.18
N ALA A 208 -9.27 -5.59 -2.12
CA ALA A 208 -8.95 -4.17 -2.02
C ALA A 208 -8.39 -3.92 -0.63
N VAL A 209 -7.57 -2.87 -0.46
CA VAL A 209 -7.04 -2.53 0.86
C VAL A 209 -8.15 -1.95 1.73
N SER A 210 -8.52 -2.68 2.78
CA SER A 210 -9.57 -2.31 3.74
C SER A 210 -9.17 -2.67 5.16
N TYR A 211 -9.89 -2.15 6.16
CA TYR A 211 -9.68 -2.56 7.55
C TYR A 211 -10.42 -3.85 7.84
N THR A 212 -9.81 -4.72 8.65
CA THR A 212 -10.50 -5.82 9.31
C THR A 212 -11.40 -5.28 10.43
N THR A 213 -12.32 -6.10 10.96
CA THR A 213 -13.11 -5.69 12.13
C THR A 213 -12.21 -5.44 13.35
N GLU A 214 -11.22 -6.29 13.57
CA GLU A 214 -10.25 -6.14 14.64
C GLU A 214 -9.41 -4.87 14.46
N GLY A 215 -8.89 -4.65 13.25
CA GLY A 215 -8.14 -3.44 12.92
C GLY A 215 -8.94 -2.15 13.13
N GLN A 216 -10.22 -2.16 12.79
CA GLN A 216 -11.10 -1.00 12.99
C GLN A 216 -11.37 -0.70 14.48
N LEU A 217 -11.38 -1.73 15.34
CA LEU A 217 -11.67 -1.60 16.75
C LEU A 217 -10.43 -1.32 17.60
N LEU A 218 -9.30 -1.95 17.29
CA LEU A 218 -8.08 -1.92 18.11
C LEU A 218 -6.99 -1.02 17.50
N GLY A 219 -6.87 -1.01 16.18
CA GLY A 219 -5.76 -0.37 15.47
C GLY A 219 -4.43 -1.13 15.60
N HIS A 220 -3.52 -0.91 14.64
CA HIS A 220 -2.24 -1.66 14.57
C HIS A 220 -1.36 -1.50 15.82
N ILE A 221 -1.33 -0.32 16.47
CA ILE A 221 -0.50 -0.07 17.66
C ILE A 221 -0.81 -1.06 18.80
N VAL A 222 -2.09 -1.36 19.04
CA VAL A 222 -2.48 -2.32 20.07
C VAL A 222 -2.13 -3.74 19.64
N ILE A 223 -2.42 -4.08 18.40
CA ILE A 223 -2.16 -5.41 17.81
C ILE A 223 -0.66 -5.73 17.81
N GLU A 224 0.18 -4.79 17.38
CA GLU A 224 1.64 -4.97 17.37
C GLU A 224 2.22 -5.06 18.78
N LEU A 225 1.71 -4.25 19.72
CA LEU A 225 2.16 -4.30 21.11
C LEU A 225 1.91 -5.69 21.70
N GLU A 226 0.75 -6.29 21.43
CA GLU A 226 0.42 -7.64 21.88
C GLU A 226 1.32 -8.68 21.22
N THR A 227 1.46 -8.61 19.88
CA THR A 227 2.27 -9.55 19.10
C THR A 227 3.73 -9.53 19.54
N VAL A 228 4.34 -8.34 19.63
CA VAL A 228 5.74 -8.19 20.02
C VAL A 228 5.96 -8.50 21.49
N SER A 229 5.00 -8.17 22.37
CA SER A 229 5.09 -8.53 23.79
C SER A 229 5.08 -10.04 23.99
N ARG A 230 4.24 -10.77 23.28
CA ARG A 230 4.20 -12.25 23.29
C ARG A 230 5.54 -12.83 22.81
N ALA A 231 6.07 -12.31 21.71
CA ALA A 231 7.38 -12.76 21.22
C ALA A 231 8.52 -12.52 22.21
N MET A 232 8.50 -11.39 22.96
CA MET A 232 9.47 -11.14 24.03
C MET A 232 9.29 -12.10 25.22
N ASP A 233 8.04 -12.47 25.59
CA ASP A 233 7.76 -13.41 26.68
C ASP A 233 8.19 -14.84 26.37
N GLU A 234 8.23 -15.23 25.10
CA GLU A 234 8.74 -16.52 24.62
C GLU A 234 10.27 -16.60 24.64
N ILE A 235 10.96 -15.47 24.76
CA ILE A 235 12.44 -15.43 24.85
C ILE A 235 12.83 -15.56 26.33
N GLU A 236 13.31 -16.76 26.72
CA GLU A 236 13.76 -17.00 28.07
C GLU A 236 14.83 -15.97 28.52
N GLY A 237 14.57 -15.32 29.65
CA GLY A 237 15.47 -14.33 30.24
C GLY A 237 15.47 -12.97 29.57
N PHE A 238 14.50 -12.65 28.69
CA PHE A 238 14.41 -11.32 28.08
C PHE A 238 14.36 -10.23 29.16
N PRO A 239 15.26 -9.20 29.13
CA PRO A 239 15.35 -8.23 30.22
C PRO A 239 14.08 -7.38 30.34
N ALA A 240 13.48 -7.33 31.52
CA ALA A 240 12.23 -6.62 31.75
C ALA A 240 12.30 -5.11 31.42
N ASN A 241 13.43 -4.46 31.72
CA ASN A 241 13.63 -3.05 31.38
C ASN A 241 13.71 -2.85 29.86
N LEU A 242 14.37 -3.76 29.13
CA LEU A 242 14.46 -3.69 27.67
C LEU A 242 13.08 -3.93 27.04
N LYS A 243 12.28 -4.86 27.58
CA LYS A 243 10.87 -5.07 27.18
C LYS A 243 10.08 -3.78 27.31
N THR A 244 10.18 -3.07 28.42
CA THR A 244 9.50 -1.78 28.64
C THR A 244 9.94 -0.72 27.62
N VAL A 245 11.24 -0.66 27.27
CA VAL A 245 11.77 0.27 26.28
C VAL A 245 11.20 -0.04 24.88
N VAL A 246 11.22 -1.31 24.44
CA VAL A 246 10.65 -1.72 23.15
C VAL A 246 9.16 -1.39 23.10
N GLN A 247 8.39 -1.76 24.14
CA GLN A 247 6.97 -1.42 24.23
C GLN A 247 6.73 0.09 24.14
N HIS A 248 7.57 0.90 24.83
CA HIS A 248 7.44 2.35 24.76
C HIS A 248 7.65 2.88 23.35
N ILE A 249 8.66 2.40 22.61
CA ILE A 249 8.88 2.80 21.21
C ILE A 249 7.64 2.49 20.37
N LEU A 250 7.10 1.28 20.47
CA LEU A 250 5.93 0.84 19.71
C LEU A 250 4.71 1.74 19.99
N ILE A 251 4.34 1.98 21.26
CA ILE A 251 3.16 2.79 21.59
C ILE A 251 3.35 4.29 21.35
N SER A 252 4.55 4.76 21.07
CA SER A 252 4.83 6.19 20.89
C SER A 252 5.31 6.55 19.46
N HIS A 253 5.39 5.59 18.53
CA HIS A 253 5.96 5.86 17.22
C HIS A 253 5.17 6.89 16.37
N HIS A 254 3.85 7.01 16.56
CA HIS A 254 3.08 8.10 15.93
C HIS A 254 3.42 9.50 16.49
N GLY A 255 4.07 9.60 17.66
CA GLY A 255 4.68 10.80 18.21
C GLY A 255 3.75 11.82 18.82
N GLN A 256 2.47 11.87 18.47
CA GLN A 256 1.49 12.85 18.94
C GLN A 256 0.15 12.17 19.27
N TYR A 257 -0.55 12.70 20.27
CA TYR A 257 -1.86 12.19 20.67
C TYR A 257 -2.91 12.31 19.56
N GLU A 258 -2.83 13.39 18.79
CA GLU A 258 -3.72 13.66 17.66
C GLU A 258 -3.57 12.64 16.52
N PHE A 259 -2.42 11.95 16.46
CA PHE A 259 -2.16 10.86 15.51
C PHE A 259 -2.48 9.48 16.08
N GLY A 260 -3.12 9.43 17.25
CA GLY A 260 -3.52 8.18 17.91
C GLY A 260 -2.40 7.52 18.72
N SER A 261 -1.29 8.20 18.99
CA SER A 261 -0.22 7.68 19.84
C SER A 261 -0.70 7.61 21.29
N PRO A 262 -0.68 6.43 21.96
CA PRO A 262 -1.06 6.32 23.38
C PRO A 262 -0.12 7.09 24.33
N LYS A 263 1.12 7.30 23.93
CA LYS A 263 2.16 8.04 24.67
C LYS A 263 2.99 8.90 23.72
N LEU A 264 3.55 9.98 24.25
CA LEU A 264 4.58 10.75 23.57
C LEU A 264 5.95 10.04 23.65
N PRO A 265 6.83 10.18 22.66
CA PRO A 265 8.20 9.65 22.72
C PRO A 265 8.97 10.27 23.90
N MET A 266 9.47 9.44 24.82
CA MET A 266 10.15 9.90 26.05
C MET A 266 11.61 9.42 26.12
N ILE A 267 12.11 8.75 25.08
CA ILE A 267 13.53 8.42 24.91
C ILE A 267 14.00 8.91 23.54
N ARG A 268 15.30 9.11 23.39
CA ARG A 268 15.90 9.67 22.16
C ARG A 268 15.56 8.84 20.92
N GLU A 269 15.68 7.53 21.04
CA GLU A 269 15.41 6.60 19.96
C GLU A 269 13.93 6.64 19.50
N ALA A 270 12.99 6.70 20.45
CA ALA A 270 11.57 6.82 20.12
C ALA A 270 11.25 8.15 19.42
N LEU A 271 11.86 9.26 19.90
CA LEU A 271 11.68 10.57 19.28
C LEU A 271 12.25 10.62 17.86
N VAL A 272 13.46 10.11 17.68
CA VAL A 272 14.11 10.05 16.36
C VAL A 272 13.33 9.14 15.44
N PHE A 273 12.91 7.96 15.90
CA PHE A 273 12.15 7.02 15.11
C PHE A 273 10.84 7.62 14.60
N HIS A 274 10.08 8.30 15.46
CA HIS A 274 8.88 9.04 15.06
C HIS A 274 9.15 9.98 13.88
N TYR A 275 10.22 10.77 13.91
CA TYR A 275 10.54 11.69 12.81
C TYR A 275 10.99 10.98 11.54
N LEU A 276 11.68 9.85 11.64
CA LEU A 276 12.08 9.06 10.47
C LEU A 276 10.85 8.45 9.78
N ASP A 277 9.93 7.88 10.55
CA ASP A 277 8.68 7.29 10.07
C ASP A 277 7.77 8.35 9.44
N ASP A 278 7.53 9.46 10.14
CA ASP A 278 6.73 10.59 9.63
C ASP A 278 7.34 11.20 8.36
N MET A 279 8.67 11.31 8.28
CA MET A 279 9.35 11.80 7.09
C MET A 279 9.19 10.86 5.91
N ASP A 280 9.42 9.55 6.07
CA ASP A 280 9.31 8.58 4.98
C ASP A 280 7.88 8.49 4.47
N SER A 281 6.91 8.40 5.38
CA SER A 281 5.50 8.36 5.04
C SER A 281 5.03 9.62 4.29
N LYS A 282 5.47 10.81 4.71
CA LYS A 282 5.15 12.07 4.02
C LYS A 282 5.81 12.18 2.65
N LEU A 283 7.08 11.77 2.52
CA LEU A 283 7.77 11.76 1.22
C LEU A 283 7.11 10.79 0.24
N ALA A 284 6.68 9.61 0.71
CA ALA A 284 5.92 8.68 -0.13
C ALA A 284 4.57 9.27 -0.57
N ALA A 285 3.85 9.97 0.32
CA ALA A 285 2.61 10.67 -0.03
C ALA A 285 2.85 11.81 -1.04
N VAL A 286 3.95 12.55 -0.93
CA VAL A 286 4.34 13.58 -1.92
C VAL A 286 4.64 12.95 -3.28
N ARG A 287 5.40 11.84 -3.33
CA ARG A 287 5.67 11.10 -4.58
C ARG A 287 4.36 10.67 -5.26
N ALA A 288 3.43 10.10 -4.51
CA ALA A 288 2.13 9.70 -5.02
C ALA A 288 1.32 10.90 -5.55
N ALA A 289 1.31 12.03 -4.84
CA ALA A 289 0.63 13.25 -5.28
C ALA A 289 1.24 13.81 -6.57
N LEU A 290 2.57 13.81 -6.70
CA LEU A 290 3.27 14.28 -7.89
C LEU A 290 3.07 13.35 -9.11
N ALA A 291 2.90 12.05 -8.89
CA ALA A 291 2.64 11.07 -9.95
C ALA A 291 1.19 11.16 -10.49
N SER A 292 0.25 11.71 -9.72
CA SER A 292 -1.15 11.83 -10.15
C SER A 292 -1.34 12.92 -11.20
N ASP A 293 -2.21 12.66 -12.20
CA ASP A 293 -2.60 13.69 -13.15
C ASP A 293 -3.52 14.71 -12.48
N SER A 294 -3.13 15.98 -12.52
CA SER A 294 -3.88 17.11 -11.96
C SER A 294 -4.53 17.98 -13.04
N GLY A 295 -4.22 17.75 -14.32
CA GLY A 295 -4.52 18.67 -15.42
C GLY A 295 -3.70 19.96 -15.39
N GLU A 296 -2.84 20.18 -14.37
CA GLU A 296 -1.92 21.32 -14.24
C GLU A 296 -0.47 20.80 -14.43
N PRO A 297 0.28 21.26 -15.42
CA PRO A 297 1.62 20.71 -15.71
C PRO A 297 2.59 20.86 -14.53
N GLU A 298 2.60 22.04 -13.90
CA GLU A 298 3.58 22.41 -12.86
C GLU A 298 3.15 21.98 -11.45
N TRP A 299 1.89 21.61 -11.22
CA TRP A 299 1.33 21.34 -9.89
C TRP A 299 0.70 19.95 -9.79
N SER A 300 0.83 19.33 -8.62
CA SER A 300 0.07 18.12 -8.29
C SER A 300 -1.42 18.42 -8.09
N ALA A 301 -2.26 17.40 -8.07
CA ALA A 301 -3.58 17.50 -7.46
C ALA A 301 -3.44 17.87 -5.97
N TYR A 302 -4.51 18.41 -5.36
CA TYR A 302 -4.53 18.69 -3.92
C TYR A 302 -4.46 17.39 -3.12
N SER A 303 -3.46 17.29 -2.26
CA SER A 303 -3.33 16.18 -1.32
C SER A 303 -4.10 16.48 -0.05
N GLY A 304 -5.23 15.79 0.18
CA GLY A 304 -6.02 15.95 1.40
C GLY A 304 -5.23 15.55 2.65
N ALA A 305 -4.38 14.53 2.54
CA ALA A 305 -3.54 14.06 3.64
C ALA A 305 -2.47 15.08 4.08
N LEU A 306 -1.94 15.86 3.13
CA LEU A 306 -0.89 16.84 3.40
C LEU A 306 -1.40 18.29 3.38
N GLY A 307 -2.71 18.51 3.08
CA GLY A 307 -3.38 19.81 3.14
C GLY A 307 -2.88 20.81 2.10
N ARG A 308 -2.24 20.36 1.00
CA ARG A 308 -1.64 21.25 -0.01
C ARG A 308 -1.42 20.59 -1.36
N LYS A 309 -1.10 21.41 -2.38
CA LYS A 309 -0.52 20.98 -3.64
C LYS A 309 1.01 21.01 -3.56
N PHE A 310 1.68 20.25 -4.43
CA PHE A 310 3.13 20.22 -4.56
C PHE A 310 3.55 20.64 -5.96
N LEU A 311 4.61 21.44 -6.04
CA LEU A 311 5.21 21.88 -7.29
C LEU A 311 6.02 20.73 -7.92
N ARG A 312 5.82 20.47 -9.21
CA ARG A 312 6.70 19.63 -10.01
C ARG A 312 7.93 20.46 -10.39
N LEU A 313 8.95 20.42 -9.54
CA LEU A 313 10.11 21.29 -9.63
C LEU A 313 10.81 21.20 -10.99
N GLU A 314 10.94 19.99 -11.55
CA GLU A 314 11.55 19.78 -12.87
C GLU A 314 10.76 20.47 -14.00
N GLU A 315 9.42 20.42 -13.97
CA GLU A 315 8.58 21.10 -14.95
C GLU A 315 8.63 22.62 -14.79
N PHE A 316 8.66 23.09 -13.55
CA PHE A 316 8.74 24.54 -13.25
C PHE A 316 10.09 25.14 -13.69
N LEU A 317 11.19 24.40 -13.54
CA LEU A 317 12.55 24.87 -13.90
C LEU A 317 12.88 24.71 -15.39
N LYS A 318 12.04 24.04 -16.19
CA LYS A 318 12.24 24.02 -17.66
C LYS A 318 12.14 25.43 -18.20
N GLU A 319 13.15 25.89 -18.94
CA GLU A 319 13.07 27.17 -19.65
C GLU A 319 11.88 27.12 -20.63
N LYS A 320 10.94 28.05 -20.49
CA LYS A 320 9.83 28.20 -21.44
C LYS A 320 10.43 28.74 -22.74
N GLU A 321 10.36 27.96 -23.83
CA GLU A 321 10.71 28.49 -25.16
C GLU A 321 9.99 29.84 -25.36
N PRO A 322 10.69 30.90 -25.82
CA PRO A 322 10.04 32.17 -26.12
C PRO A 322 8.94 31.92 -27.15
N PRO A 323 7.79 32.63 -27.05
CA PRO A 323 6.69 32.45 -27.99
C PRO A 323 7.23 32.68 -29.41
N LYS A 324 7.00 31.71 -30.31
CA LYS A 324 7.35 31.87 -31.72
C LYS A 324 6.64 33.11 -32.27
N GLU A 325 7.40 34.13 -32.65
CA GLU A 325 6.85 35.27 -33.31
C GLU A 325 6.13 34.78 -34.59
N THR A 326 4.80 34.87 -34.55
CA THR A 326 3.95 34.68 -35.75
C THR A 326 4.23 35.84 -36.69
N LYS A 327 4.96 35.56 -37.79
CA LYS A 327 5.11 36.46 -38.90
C LYS A 327 3.84 36.53 -39.73
#